data_fed808a163c831b011b7626acc3a5ddb
#
_entry.id   fed808a163c831b011b7626acc3a5ddb
#
_cell.length_a   1.000
_cell.length_b   1.000
_cell.length_c   1.000
_cell.angle_alpha   90.00
_cell.angle_beta   90.00
_cell.angle_gamma   90.00
#
_symmetry.space_group_name_H-M   'P 1'
#
loop_
_entity.id
_entity.type
_entity.pdbx_description
1 polymer ?
#
loop_
_entity_poly.entity_id
_entity_poly.type
_entity_poly.pdbx_seq_one_letter_code
_entity_poly.pdbx_strand_id
1 'polypeptide(L)'
;MNINRRDFLGAALAAGVATAQTTESPGPKHKDEIPTRKANVVRAFKSPDEHPNALEATADALWVGGQVSEIAYKVDWKTHKVLHQVQTESHNTSGMAVGGGYLWMSANGGVSNRRPARPTDFPYDEIVQCDLETGKTIRRYRPPWPGGSHGIVWVEQTNTLWVTAVGLRTVAELDTKDNFRILRMVPVQYNRVHGLDWDNGALWVMFSSDYVIHKIDANTGKVLEIVTLSKDDPDPHGMCLHDGHLYYCDAGFPVGGSVSNDPNSGWICRIDL
;
A
#
# COMPACT_ATOMS: atom_id res chain seq x y z
N MET A 1 -53.93 -51.00 21.86
CA MET A 1 -53.48 -51.74 20.65
C MET A 1 -52.01 -51.86 20.68
N ASN A 2 -51.47 -53.00 21.02
CA ASN A 2 -50.06 -53.33 21.11
C ASN A 2 -49.58 -53.71 19.71
N ILE A 3 -48.58 -53.01 19.15
CA ILE A 3 -47.92 -53.43 17.92
C ILE A 3 -46.59 -54.03 18.36
N ASN A 4 -46.42 -55.30 18.05
CA ASN A 4 -45.29 -56.14 18.38
C ASN A 4 -44.06 -55.85 17.55
N ARG A 5 -42.93 -55.64 18.20
CA ARG A 5 -41.61 -55.45 17.61
C ARG A 5 -40.89 -56.79 17.33
N ARG A 6 -41.34 -57.54 16.38
CA ARG A 6 -40.60 -58.74 15.93
C ARG A 6 -41.19 -59.20 14.61
N ASP A 7 -40.65 -58.62 13.51
CA ASP A 7 -40.64 -59.28 12.20
C ASP A 7 -39.87 -58.38 11.21
N PHE A 8 -38.57 -58.33 11.38
CA PHE A 8 -37.62 -57.86 10.36
C PHE A 8 -36.39 -58.77 10.40
N LEU A 9 -36.54 -59.94 9.85
CA LEU A 9 -35.41 -60.81 9.54
C LEU A 9 -35.58 -61.31 8.12
N GLY A 10 -34.61 -60.99 7.27
CA GLY A 10 -34.37 -61.77 6.07
C GLY A 10 -34.57 -61.07 4.75
N ALA A 11 -33.65 -60.20 4.36
CA ALA A 11 -33.31 -59.99 2.96
C ALA A 11 -31.81 -59.82 2.85
N ALA A 12 -31.08 -60.88 2.55
CA ALA A 12 -29.68 -60.85 2.21
C ALA A 12 -29.55 -60.23 0.82
N LEU A 13 -29.11 -58.96 0.77
CA LEU A 13 -28.69 -58.32 -0.48
C LEU A 13 -27.24 -58.71 -0.71
N ALA A 14 -26.97 -59.45 -1.75
CA ALA A 14 -25.65 -59.68 -2.29
C ALA A 14 -25.08 -58.32 -2.80
N ALA A 15 -24.19 -57.72 -2.04
CA ALA A 15 -23.46 -56.54 -2.44
C ALA A 15 -22.39 -56.96 -3.46
N GLY A 16 -22.64 -56.71 -4.73
CA GLY A 16 -21.62 -56.75 -5.76
C GLY A 16 -20.59 -55.65 -5.46
N VAL A 17 -19.34 -56.06 -5.24
CA VAL A 17 -18.20 -55.13 -5.15
C VAL A 17 -17.97 -54.54 -6.54
N ALA A 18 -18.53 -53.37 -6.79
CA ALA A 18 -18.13 -52.54 -7.89
C ALA A 18 -16.75 -51.95 -7.55
N THR A 19 -15.73 -52.44 -8.17
CA THR A 19 -14.41 -51.78 -8.17
C THR A 19 -14.57 -50.42 -8.82
N ALA A 20 -14.72 -49.38 -8.02
CA ALA A 20 -14.64 -48.02 -8.51
C ALA A 20 -13.21 -47.83 -9.05
N GLN A 21 -13.07 -47.77 -10.36
CA GLN A 21 -11.87 -47.18 -10.98
C GLN A 21 -11.80 -45.74 -10.52
N THR A 22 -10.87 -45.41 -9.62
CA THR A 22 -10.48 -44.06 -9.33
C THR A 22 -9.84 -43.50 -10.60
N THR A 23 -10.65 -42.84 -11.42
CA THR A 23 -10.08 -41.91 -12.41
C THR A 23 -9.46 -40.80 -11.57
N GLU A 24 -8.14 -40.78 -11.45
CA GLU A 24 -7.42 -39.63 -10.96
C GLU A 24 -7.89 -38.43 -11.77
N SER A 25 -8.57 -37.49 -11.10
CA SER A 25 -8.80 -36.18 -11.67
C SER A 25 -7.42 -35.64 -12.06
N PRO A 26 -7.23 -35.19 -13.31
CA PRO A 26 -5.99 -34.55 -13.68
C PRO A 26 -5.78 -33.42 -12.65
N GLY A 27 -4.72 -33.52 -11.87
CA GLY A 27 -4.34 -32.50 -10.91
C GLY A 27 -4.27 -31.15 -11.60
N PRO A 28 -4.44 -30.05 -10.88
CA PRO A 28 -4.49 -28.71 -11.50
C PRO A 28 -3.27 -28.56 -12.40
N LYS A 29 -3.52 -28.46 -13.70
CA LYS A 29 -2.51 -28.19 -14.70
C LYS A 29 -1.80 -26.92 -14.26
N HIS A 30 -0.48 -27.01 -14.04
CA HIS A 30 0.49 -25.95 -13.80
C HIS A 30 -0.15 -24.67 -13.20
N LYS A 31 0.00 -24.44 -11.90
CA LYS A 31 -0.01 -23.08 -11.39
C LYS A 31 1.06 -22.36 -12.20
N ASP A 32 0.67 -21.43 -13.06
CA ASP A 32 1.63 -20.50 -13.64
C ASP A 32 2.42 -19.94 -12.47
N GLU A 33 3.71 -20.25 -12.40
CA GLU A 33 4.55 -19.74 -11.32
C GLU A 33 4.57 -18.22 -11.44
N ILE A 34 4.17 -17.54 -10.36
CA ILE A 34 4.18 -16.09 -10.35
C ILE A 34 5.64 -15.63 -10.50
N PRO A 35 5.97 -14.81 -11.51
CA PRO A 35 7.31 -14.27 -11.67
C PRO A 35 7.79 -13.65 -10.36
N THR A 36 8.90 -14.18 -9.83
CA THR A 36 9.46 -13.71 -8.57
C THR A 36 10.91 -13.34 -8.78
N ARG A 37 11.30 -12.15 -8.37
CA ARG A 37 12.69 -11.68 -8.44
C ARG A 37 13.16 -11.07 -7.13
N LYS A 38 14.45 -11.14 -6.87
CA LYS A 38 15.09 -10.42 -5.78
C LYS A 38 15.41 -9.01 -6.23
N ALA A 39 15.07 -8.01 -5.41
CA ALA A 39 15.42 -6.62 -5.65
C ALA A 39 16.93 -6.42 -5.66
N ASN A 40 17.40 -5.58 -6.58
CA ASN A 40 18.71 -4.94 -6.47
C ASN A 40 18.48 -3.50 -5.99
N VAL A 41 18.70 -3.27 -4.70
CA VAL A 41 18.41 -1.98 -4.06
C VAL A 41 19.63 -1.09 -4.09
N VAL A 42 19.45 0.12 -4.61
CA VAL A 42 20.48 1.17 -4.68
C VAL A 42 20.02 2.37 -3.86
N ARG A 43 20.82 2.83 -2.91
CA ARG A 43 20.62 4.13 -2.25
C ARG A 43 20.93 5.23 -3.27
N ALA A 44 19.89 5.83 -3.83
CA ALA A 44 20.03 6.79 -4.92
C ALA A 44 20.50 8.16 -4.41
N PHE A 45 19.82 8.72 -3.43
CA PHE A 45 20.19 10.00 -2.81
C PHE A 45 19.53 10.18 -1.45
N LYS A 46 20.02 11.13 -0.66
CA LYS A 46 19.43 11.51 0.62
C LYS A 46 18.15 12.31 0.38
N SER A 47 17.09 11.92 1.11
CA SER A 47 15.86 12.70 1.20
C SER A 47 16.11 14.10 1.75
N PRO A 48 15.35 15.11 1.32
CA PRO A 48 15.34 16.42 1.98
C PRO A 48 14.74 16.39 3.40
N ASP A 49 14.01 15.31 3.73
CA ASP A 49 13.44 15.08 5.06
C ASP A 49 14.18 13.96 5.78
N GLU A 50 14.31 14.04 7.09
CA GLU A 50 14.97 13.02 7.91
C GLU A 50 14.14 11.74 8.01
N HIS A 51 12.80 11.86 7.91
CA HIS A 51 11.85 10.76 8.00
C HIS A 51 10.88 10.75 6.81
N PRO A 52 11.38 10.51 5.58
CA PRO A 52 10.52 10.39 4.41
C PRO A 52 9.64 9.15 4.55
N ASN A 53 8.34 9.32 4.37
CA ASN A 53 7.39 8.21 4.53
C ASN A 53 6.39 8.10 3.38
N ALA A 54 6.41 9.03 2.46
CA ALA A 54 5.56 9.07 1.29
C ALA A 54 6.36 9.47 0.06
N LEU A 55 6.09 8.83 -1.07
CA LEU A 55 6.64 9.19 -2.39
C LEU A 55 5.53 9.28 -3.40
N GLU A 56 5.70 10.20 -4.35
CA GLU A 56 4.89 10.30 -5.55
C GLU A 56 5.77 10.75 -6.73
N ALA A 57 5.64 10.08 -7.86
CA ALA A 57 6.35 10.40 -9.08
C ALA A 57 5.47 11.21 -10.03
N THR A 58 5.90 12.42 -10.36
CA THR A 58 5.36 13.17 -11.49
C THR A 58 6.35 13.19 -12.64
N ALA A 59 5.91 13.54 -13.84
CA ALA A 59 6.77 13.58 -15.01
C ALA A 59 7.98 14.52 -14.84
N ASP A 60 7.83 15.56 -14.02
CA ASP A 60 8.81 16.62 -13.83
C ASP A 60 9.59 16.55 -12.52
N ALA A 61 9.10 15.80 -11.54
CA ALA A 61 9.70 15.77 -10.20
C ALA A 61 9.33 14.52 -9.39
N LEU A 62 10.15 14.23 -8.38
CA LEU A 62 9.78 13.36 -7.27
C LEU A 62 9.21 14.21 -6.14
N TRP A 63 8.04 13.84 -5.64
CA TRP A 63 7.51 14.40 -4.41
C TRP A 63 7.85 13.48 -3.23
N VAL A 64 8.31 14.09 -2.14
CA VAL A 64 8.70 13.38 -0.91
C VAL A 64 7.92 13.97 0.26
N GLY A 65 7.19 13.13 0.98
CA GLY A 65 6.44 13.54 2.16
C GLY A 65 7.10 13.10 3.45
N GLY A 66 7.40 14.07 4.32
CA GLY A 66 7.96 13.82 5.65
C GLY A 66 6.90 13.41 6.66
N GLN A 67 7.16 12.38 7.44
CA GLN A 67 6.21 11.90 8.46
C GLN A 67 6.17 12.77 9.70
N VAL A 68 7.32 13.32 10.10
CA VAL A 68 7.46 14.15 11.33
C VAL A 68 7.31 15.64 11.01
N SER A 69 7.98 16.09 9.96
CA SER A 69 7.90 17.48 9.48
C SER A 69 6.54 17.82 8.89
N GLU A 70 5.91 16.82 8.25
CA GLU A 70 4.66 16.93 7.46
C GLU A 70 4.78 17.97 6.34
N ILE A 71 6.00 18.11 5.83
CA ILE A 71 6.32 18.91 4.66
C ILE A 71 6.28 17.99 3.44
N ALA A 72 5.69 18.46 2.36
CA ALA A 72 5.81 17.86 1.05
C ALA A 72 6.86 18.62 0.24
N TYR A 73 7.88 17.91 -0.23
CA TYR A 73 8.99 18.45 -1.00
C TYR A 73 8.86 18.01 -2.46
N LYS A 74 8.94 18.95 -3.38
CA LYS A 74 9.12 18.68 -4.81
C LYS A 74 10.60 18.68 -5.14
N VAL A 75 11.13 17.56 -5.61
CA VAL A 75 12.57 17.32 -5.82
C VAL A 75 12.84 17.07 -7.30
N ASP A 76 13.81 17.74 -7.86
CA ASP A 76 14.23 17.54 -9.26
C ASP A 76 14.88 16.17 -9.45
N TRP A 77 14.42 15.40 -10.44
CA TRP A 77 14.87 14.04 -10.71
C TRP A 77 16.37 13.92 -11.03
N LYS A 78 16.96 14.94 -11.62
CA LYS A 78 18.36 14.88 -12.09
C LYS A 78 19.33 15.44 -11.06
N THR A 79 18.96 16.54 -10.44
CA THR A 79 19.86 17.27 -9.53
C THR A 79 19.63 16.95 -8.08
N HIS A 80 18.51 16.29 -7.76
CA HIS A 80 18.01 15.99 -6.41
C HIS A 80 17.85 17.24 -5.53
N LYS A 81 17.71 18.42 -6.15
CA LYS A 81 17.47 19.67 -5.44
C LYS A 81 15.99 19.87 -5.19
N VAL A 82 15.66 20.44 -4.04
CA VAL A 82 14.30 20.87 -3.73
C VAL A 82 13.93 22.03 -4.63
N LEU A 83 12.90 21.87 -5.45
CA LEU A 83 12.33 22.87 -6.34
C LEU A 83 11.24 23.68 -5.64
N HIS A 84 10.47 23.02 -4.79
CA HIS A 84 9.35 23.59 -4.05
C HIS A 84 9.12 22.79 -2.78
N GLN A 85 8.55 23.40 -1.75
CA GLN A 85 8.11 22.71 -0.55
C GLN A 85 6.90 23.40 0.06
N VAL A 86 6.01 22.61 0.63
CA VAL A 86 4.81 23.11 1.30
C VAL A 86 4.62 22.44 2.64
N GLN A 87 4.27 23.22 3.66
CA GLN A 87 3.82 22.68 4.92
C GLN A 87 2.38 22.22 4.77
N THR A 88 2.13 20.93 4.96
CA THR A 88 0.77 20.38 4.98
C THR A 88 0.19 20.40 6.40
N GLU A 89 -1.11 20.21 6.49
CA GLU A 89 -1.84 20.03 7.75
C GLU A 89 -2.19 18.55 8.00
N SER A 90 -1.56 17.64 7.26
CA SER A 90 -1.67 16.21 7.56
C SER A 90 -1.03 15.90 8.92
N HIS A 91 -1.44 14.83 9.56
CA HIS A 91 -0.89 14.41 10.85
C HIS A 91 -0.42 12.97 10.78
N ASN A 92 0.89 12.76 10.97
CA ASN A 92 1.52 11.44 10.85
C ASN A 92 1.39 10.89 9.42
N THR A 93 1.91 11.66 8.46
CA THR A 93 1.85 11.36 7.02
C THR A 93 2.45 9.99 6.70
N SER A 94 1.73 9.20 5.92
CA SER A 94 2.17 7.87 5.50
C SER A 94 2.05 7.60 4.00
N GLY A 95 1.40 8.48 3.27
CA GLY A 95 1.29 8.40 1.82
C GLY A 95 0.97 9.75 1.21
N MET A 96 1.31 9.90 -0.06
CA MET A 96 1.10 11.12 -0.83
C MET A 96 0.82 10.78 -2.29
N ALA A 97 -0.04 11.57 -2.93
CA ALA A 97 -0.26 11.53 -4.36
C ALA A 97 -0.44 12.96 -4.91
N VAL A 98 -0.11 13.15 -6.17
CA VAL A 98 -0.35 14.40 -6.91
C VAL A 98 -1.25 14.09 -8.09
N GLY A 99 -2.41 14.74 -8.17
CA GLY A 99 -3.29 14.54 -9.28
C GLY A 99 -4.59 15.31 -9.19
N GLY A 100 -5.26 15.49 -10.34
CA GLY A 100 -6.47 16.31 -10.44
C GLY A 100 -6.25 17.77 -10.07
N GLY A 101 -5.01 18.26 -10.05
CA GLY A 101 -4.63 19.62 -9.63
C GLY A 101 -4.42 19.77 -8.12
N TYR A 102 -4.32 18.69 -7.37
CA TYR A 102 -4.21 18.70 -5.91
C TYR A 102 -3.05 17.85 -5.42
N LEU A 103 -2.64 18.14 -4.18
CA LEU A 103 -1.81 17.27 -3.36
C LEU A 103 -2.73 16.48 -2.40
N TRP A 104 -2.61 15.18 -2.42
CA TRP A 104 -3.36 14.26 -1.57
C TRP A 104 -2.45 13.64 -0.53
N MET A 105 -2.83 13.73 0.74
CA MET A 105 -2.06 13.16 1.85
C MET A 105 -2.88 12.06 2.51
N SER A 106 -2.27 10.92 2.76
CA SER A 106 -2.79 9.89 3.64
C SER A 106 -2.11 10.04 5.00
N ALA A 107 -2.88 10.29 6.03
CA ALA A 107 -2.41 10.58 7.37
C ALA A 107 -2.99 9.58 8.37
N ASN A 108 -2.15 9.03 9.25
CA ASN A 108 -2.61 8.05 10.24
C ASN A 108 -3.22 8.69 11.49
N GLY A 109 -3.06 10.00 11.65
CA GLY A 109 -3.49 10.68 12.87
C GLY A 109 -2.81 10.15 14.14
N GLY A 110 -3.55 10.17 15.22
CA GLY A 110 -3.07 9.66 16.50
C GLY A 110 -2.28 10.69 17.31
N VAL A 111 -1.88 10.29 18.50
CA VAL A 111 -1.01 11.12 19.35
C VAL A 111 0.44 10.85 18.95
N SER A 112 1.04 11.78 18.22
CA SER A 112 2.45 11.70 17.91
C SER A 112 3.24 12.43 19.02
N ASN A 113 4.14 11.71 19.67
CA ASN A 113 5.16 12.32 20.56
C ASN A 113 6.45 12.69 19.80
N ARG A 114 6.44 12.57 18.48
CA ARG A 114 7.60 12.80 17.61
C ARG A 114 7.87 14.28 17.38
N ARG A 115 6.86 15.12 17.53
CA ARG A 115 6.92 16.58 17.45
C ARG A 115 5.88 17.23 18.38
N PRO A 116 6.00 18.52 18.69
CA PRO A 116 4.95 19.27 19.39
C PRO A 116 3.62 19.23 18.61
N ALA A 117 2.53 19.17 19.35
CA ALA A 117 1.18 19.21 18.77
C ALA A 117 0.92 20.53 18.05
N ARG A 118 0.19 20.48 16.94
CA ARG A 118 -0.29 21.62 16.17
C ARG A 118 -1.80 21.76 16.31
N PRO A 119 -2.37 22.96 16.18
CA PRO A 119 -3.83 23.15 16.20
C PRO A 119 -4.59 22.39 15.09
N THR A 120 -3.88 22.04 14.01
CA THR A 120 -4.43 21.33 12.85
C THR A 120 -4.35 19.81 12.99
N ASP A 121 -3.68 19.29 14.03
CA ASP A 121 -3.54 17.86 14.24
C ASP A 121 -4.90 17.19 14.45
N PHE A 122 -5.11 16.11 13.73
CA PHE A 122 -6.32 15.32 13.83
C PHE A 122 -6.01 13.95 14.45
N PRO A 123 -6.80 13.50 15.42
CA PRO A 123 -6.46 12.29 16.18
C PRO A 123 -6.77 10.97 15.47
N TYR A 124 -7.39 11.04 14.30
CA TYR A 124 -7.78 9.86 13.52
C TYR A 124 -7.09 9.85 12.17
N ASP A 125 -7.11 8.70 11.53
CA ASP A 125 -6.70 8.55 10.13
C ASP A 125 -7.62 9.36 9.21
N GLU A 126 -7.01 9.96 8.20
CA GLU A 126 -7.71 10.79 7.23
C GLU A 126 -7.00 10.84 5.87
N ILE A 127 -7.76 11.19 4.83
CA ILE A 127 -7.24 11.64 3.56
C ILE A 127 -7.43 13.16 3.51
N VAL A 128 -6.35 13.88 3.27
CA VAL A 128 -6.35 15.34 3.20
C VAL A 128 -6.11 15.77 1.77
N GLN A 129 -7.04 16.50 1.20
CA GLN A 129 -6.90 17.20 -0.08
C GLN A 129 -6.29 18.56 0.20
N CYS A 130 -5.13 18.84 -0.35
CA CYS A 130 -4.42 20.09 -0.18
C CYS A 130 -4.27 20.85 -1.50
N ASP A 131 -4.18 22.13 -1.41
CA ASP A 131 -3.73 22.99 -2.50
C ASP A 131 -2.25 22.67 -2.79
N LEU A 132 -1.93 22.45 -4.06
CA LEU A 132 -0.61 21.96 -4.49
C LEU A 132 0.51 23.00 -4.25
N GLU A 133 0.18 24.29 -4.33
CA GLU A 133 1.17 25.36 -4.24
C GLU A 133 1.39 25.84 -2.80
N THR A 134 0.37 25.71 -1.95
CA THR A 134 0.43 26.26 -0.57
C THR A 134 0.42 25.21 0.52
N GLY A 135 0.06 23.98 0.21
CA GLY A 135 -0.14 22.90 1.17
C GLY A 135 -1.40 23.04 2.05
N LYS A 136 -2.17 24.10 1.86
CA LYS A 136 -3.38 24.35 2.68
C LYS A 136 -4.46 23.30 2.41
N THR A 137 -5.06 22.85 3.49
CA THR A 137 -6.18 21.90 3.42
C THR A 137 -7.39 22.53 2.74
N ILE A 138 -7.89 21.85 1.72
CA ILE A 138 -9.13 22.14 1.04
C ILE A 138 -10.26 21.30 1.62
N ARG A 139 -9.97 20.01 1.85
CA ARG A 139 -10.95 19.04 2.33
C ARG A 139 -10.26 17.91 3.11
N ARG A 140 -11.00 17.39 4.09
CA ARG A 140 -10.61 16.20 4.87
C ARG A 140 -11.66 15.12 4.71
N TYR A 141 -11.23 13.88 4.63
CA TYR A 141 -12.10 12.74 4.56
C TYR A 141 -11.58 11.66 5.53
N ARG A 142 -12.47 11.15 6.38
CA ARG A 142 -12.17 10.04 7.27
C ARG A 142 -12.59 8.73 6.61
N PRO A 143 -11.64 7.83 6.29
CA PRO A 143 -11.95 6.53 5.72
C PRO A 143 -12.83 5.69 6.66
N PRO A 144 -13.77 4.87 6.14
CA PRO A 144 -14.69 4.10 6.95
C PRO A 144 -14.11 2.75 7.45
N TRP A 145 -12.79 2.60 7.43
CA TRP A 145 -12.10 1.39 7.89
C TRP A 145 -11.18 1.66 9.06
N PRO A 146 -10.88 0.63 9.89
CA PRO A 146 -9.93 0.75 10.99
C PRO A 146 -8.48 0.61 10.52
N GLY A 147 -7.53 1.05 11.37
CA GLY A 147 -6.11 0.73 11.25
C GLY A 147 -5.31 1.63 10.32
N GLY A 148 -5.89 2.75 9.91
CA GLY A 148 -5.21 3.76 9.13
C GLY A 148 -5.12 3.50 7.63
N SER A 149 -4.60 4.50 6.94
CA SER A 149 -4.32 4.49 5.51
C SER A 149 -2.86 4.92 5.31
N HIS A 150 -2.10 4.15 4.54
CA HIS A 150 -0.71 4.48 4.24
C HIS A 150 -0.56 4.92 2.78
N GLY A 151 -0.21 4.01 1.88
CA GLY A 151 -0.04 4.35 0.46
C GLY A 151 -1.31 4.90 -0.16
N ILE A 152 -1.14 5.87 -1.02
CA ILE A 152 -2.20 6.51 -1.80
C ILE A 152 -1.64 6.84 -3.18
N VAL A 153 -2.43 6.65 -4.22
CA VAL A 153 -2.07 7.01 -5.60
C VAL A 153 -3.27 7.56 -6.34
N TRP A 154 -3.02 8.58 -7.16
CA TRP A 154 -4.02 9.14 -8.07
C TRP A 154 -3.98 8.45 -9.41
N VAL A 155 -5.15 8.09 -9.94
CA VAL A 155 -5.28 7.51 -11.28
C VAL A 155 -5.98 8.51 -12.19
N GLU A 156 -5.19 9.16 -13.04
CA GLU A 156 -5.66 10.25 -13.92
C GLU A 156 -6.74 9.77 -14.89
N GLN A 157 -6.64 8.55 -15.42
CA GLN A 157 -7.57 8.01 -16.39
C GLN A 157 -8.99 7.89 -15.87
N THR A 158 -9.15 7.64 -14.57
CA THR A 158 -10.45 7.47 -13.91
C THR A 158 -10.82 8.62 -13.00
N ASN A 159 -9.87 9.51 -12.70
CA ASN A 159 -9.99 10.57 -11.68
C ASN A 159 -10.34 9.99 -10.29
N THR A 160 -9.69 8.90 -9.92
CA THR A 160 -9.93 8.21 -8.65
C THR A 160 -8.66 8.15 -7.82
N LEU A 161 -8.82 7.95 -6.52
CA LEU A 161 -7.73 7.62 -5.61
C LEU A 161 -7.78 6.13 -5.28
N TRP A 162 -6.62 5.49 -5.32
CA TRP A 162 -6.42 4.21 -4.65
C TRP A 162 -5.71 4.43 -3.33
N VAL A 163 -6.19 3.79 -2.28
CA VAL A 163 -5.70 3.98 -0.91
C VAL A 163 -5.59 2.65 -0.20
N THR A 164 -4.55 2.48 0.60
CA THR A 164 -4.42 1.28 1.42
C THR A 164 -5.35 1.34 2.63
N ALA A 165 -6.11 0.28 2.88
CA ALA A 165 -6.93 0.08 4.06
C ALA A 165 -6.24 -0.96 4.97
N VAL A 166 -5.30 -0.49 5.79
CA VAL A 166 -4.31 -1.35 6.47
C VAL A 166 -4.96 -2.39 7.37
N GLY A 167 -5.91 -1.98 8.22
CA GLY A 167 -6.60 -2.89 9.14
C GLY A 167 -7.48 -3.93 8.44
N LEU A 168 -7.78 -3.75 7.15
CA LEU A 168 -8.57 -4.70 6.35
C LEU A 168 -7.69 -5.53 5.40
N ARG A 169 -6.40 -5.27 5.30
CA ARG A 169 -5.50 -5.88 4.31
C ARG A 169 -6.08 -5.76 2.89
N THR A 170 -6.34 -4.53 2.49
CA THR A 170 -7.08 -4.24 1.26
C THR A 170 -6.54 -2.94 0.67
N VAL A 171 -6.62 -2.78 -0.63
CA VAL A 171 -6.53 -1.49 -1.31
C VAL A 171 -7.90 -1.10 -1.81
N ALA A 172 -8.29 0.15 -1.64
CA ALA A 172 -9.61 0.68 -1.98
C ALA A 172 -9.52 1.73 -3.06
N GLU A 173 -10.40 1.68 -4.06
CA GLU A 173 -10.60 2.73 -5.05
C GLU A 173 -11.73 3.65 -4.60
N LEU A 174 -11.47 4.97 -4.60
CA LEU A 174 -12.37 6.00 -4.12
C LEU A 174 -12.71 7.00 -5.22
N ASP A 175 -13.99 7.29 -5.38
CA ASP A 175 -14.48 8.37 -6.21
C ASP A 175 -14.41 9.70 -5.45
N THR A 176 -13.45 10.55 -5.79
CA THR A 176 -13.23 11.84 -5.11
C THR A 176 -14.33 12.85 -5.38
N LYS A 177 -15.10 12.71 -6.48
CA LYS A 177 -16.18 13.59 -6.86
C LYS A 177 -17.48 13.24 -6.17
N ASP A 178 -17.67 11.95 -5.83
CA ASP A 178 -18.86 11.47 -5.12
C ASP A 178 -18.53 11.17 -3.64
N ASN A 179 -18.09 12.18 -2.93
CA ASN A 179 -17.80 12.14 -1.49
C ASN A 179 -16.92 10.97 -1.04
N PHE A 180 -15.90 10.60 -1.85
CA PHE A 180 -15.01 9.45 -1.62
C PHE A 180 -15.77 8.12 -1.51
N ARG A 181 -16.80 7.96 -2.31
CA ARG A 181 -17.53 6.70 -2.40
C ARG A 181 -16.56 5.58 -2.80
N ILE A 182 -16.59 4.49 -2.07
CA ILE A 182 -15.79 3.31 -2.38
C ILE A 182 -16.35 2.68 -3.66
N LEU A 183 -15.53 2.60 -4.70
CA LEU A 183 -15.87 1.94 -5.96
C LEU A 183 -15.59 0.45 -5.92
N ARG A 184 -14.46 0.10 -5.32
CA ARG A 184 -14.06 -1.31 -5.10
C ARG A 184 -13.08 -1.44 -3.95
N MET A 185 -12.93 -2.66 -3.47
CA MET A 185 -11.91 -3.05 -2.50
C MET A 185 -11.25 -4.34 -2.97
N VAL A 186 -9.94 -4.35 -3.05
CA VAL A 186 -9.14 -5.47 -3.54
C VAL A 186 -8.31 -6.02 -2.38
N PRO A 187 -8.57 -7.26 -1.93
CA PRO A 187 -7.79 -7.89 -0.87
C PRO A 187 -6.34 -8.09 -1.27
N VAL A 188 -5.42 -7.96 -0.30
CA VAL A 188 -3.99 -8.19 -0.47
C VAL A 188 -3.46 -9.23 0.53
N GLN A 189 -2.30 -9.80 0.24
CA GLN A 189 -1.83 -11.00 0.93
C GLN A 189 -1.33 -10.74 2.35
N TYR A 190 -0.55 -9.67 2.56
CA TYR A 190 0.13 -9.42 3.83
C TYR A 190 -0.47 -8.22 4.57
N ASN A 191 -0.09 -8.10 5.84
CA ASN A 191 -0.41 -6.93 6.65
C ASN A 191 0.47 -5.72 6.26
N ARG A 192 0.21 -4.57 6.88
CA ARG A 192 1.00 -3.34 6.74
C ARG A 192 1.33 -3.00 5.29
N VAL A 193 0.27 -2.91 4.48
CA VAL A 193 0.33 -2.35 3.14
C VAL A 193 0.77 -0.90 3.24
N HIS A 194 1.93 -0.54 2.72
CA HIS A 194 2.49 0.80 2.89
C HIS A 194 2.61 1.56 1.57
N GLY A 195 3.61 1.27 0.75
CA GLY A 195 3.76 1.92 -0.55
C GLY A 195 2.71 1.42 -1.56
N LEU A 196 2.24 2.32 -2.41
CA LEU A 196 1.25 2.03 -3.45
C LEU A 196 1.55 2.88 -4.67
N ASP A 197 1.53 2.27 -5.88
CA ASP A 197 1.57 3.01 -7.12
C ASP A 197 0.80 2.32 -8.25
N TRP A 198 0.44 3.10 -9.27
CA TRP A 198 -0.36 2.66 -10.40
C TRP A 198 0.50 2.36 -11.63
N ASP A 199 0.23 1.23 -12.28
CA ASP A 199 0.89 0.82 -13.51
C ASP A 199 -0.09 0.19 -14.51
N ASN A 200 -0.74 1.03 -15.30
CA ASN A 200 -1.56 0.61 -16.45
C ASN A 200 -2.58 -0.50 -16.15
N GLY A 201 -3.37 -0.35 -15.10
CA GLY A 201 -4.38 -1.34 -14.68
C GLY A 201 -3.88 -2.34 -13.64
N ALA A 202 -2.64 -2.23 -13.24
CA ALA A 202 -2.07 -2.93 -12.11
C ALA A 202 -1.70 -1.95 -10.99
N LEU A 203 -1.54 -2.49 -9.78
CA LEU A 203 -1.02 -1.77 -8.63
C LEU A 203 0.27 -2.44 -8.17
N TRP A 204 1.30 -1.64 -7.96
CA TRP A 204 2.44 -2.02 -7.17
C TRP A 204 2.11 -1.78 -5.70
N VAL A 205 2.24 -2.80 -4.87
CA VAL A 205 1.83 -2.81 -3.47
C VAL A 205 2.99 -3.27 -2.60
N MET A 206 3.49 -2.40 -1.75
CA MET A 206 4.61 -2.71 -0.84
C MET A 206 4.11 -3.13 0.53
N PHE A 207 4.67 -4.21 1.04
CA PHE A 207 4.44 -4.75 2.38
C PHE A 207 5.70 -4.55 3.22
N SER A 208 5.76 -3.43 3.94
CA SER A 208 6.98 -2.98 4.62
C SER A 208 7.52 -3.99 5.64
N SER A 209 6.66 -4.59 6.46
CA SER A 209 7.08 -5.55 7.47
C SER A 209 7.60 -6.86 6.89
N ASP A 210 7.15 -7.23 5.70
CA ASP A 210 7.47 -8.48 5.03
C ASP A 210 8.62 -8.33 4.04
N TYR A 211 9.02 -7.09 3.71
CA TYR A 211 10.06 -6.77 2.72
C TYR A 211 9.75 -7.39 1.36
N VAL A 212 8.50 -7.23 0.93
CA VAL A 212 8.03 -7.75 -0.35
C VAL A 212 7.13 -6.72 -1.05
N ILE A 213 7.20 -6.72 -2.37
CA ILE A 213 6.36 -5.89 -3.22
C ILE A 213 5.62 -6.83 -4.18
N HIS A 214 4.33 -6.65 -4.31
CA HIS A 214 3.52 -7.34 -5.31
C HIS A 214 3.06 -6.36 -6.39
N LYS A 215 3.14 -6.78 -7.64
CA LYS A 215 2.33 -6.21 -8.71
C LYS A 215 1.04 -7.00 -8.76
N ILE A 216 -0.09 -6.34 -8.61
CA ILE A 216 -1.40 -6.99 -8.62
C ILE A 216 -2.28 -6.40 -9.73
N ASP A 217 -3.12 -7.22 -10.32
CA ASP A 217 -4.20 -6.74 -11.18
C ASP A 217 -5.22 -5.95 -10.34
N ALA A 218 -5.47 -4.71 -10.71
CA ALA A 218 -6.32 -3.79 -9.92
C ALA A 218 -7.80 -4.18 -9.92
N ASN A 219 -8.26 -5.04 -10.83
CA ASN A 219 -9.64 -5.49 -10.87
C ASN A 219 -9.88 -6.75 -10.04
N THR A 220 -8.90 -7.66 -10.04
CA THR A 220 -9.08 -9.01 -9.48
C THR A 220 -8.25 -9.26 -8.22
N GLY A 221 -7.21 -8.46 -7.96
CA GLY A 221 -6.22 -8.71 -6.92
C GLY A 221 -5.26 -9.85 -7.22
N LYS A 222 -5.32 -10.44 -8.43
CA LYS A 222 -4.39 -11.50 -8.83
C LYS A 222 -2.96 -10.95 -8.80
N VAL A 223 -2.06 -11.64 -8.10
CA VAL A 223 -0.63 -11.30 -8.10
C VAL A 223 -0.05 -11.63 -9.46
N LEU A 224 0.55 -10.65 -10.10
CA LEU A 224 1.16 -10.72 -11.43
C LEU A 224 2.67 -10.90 -11.33
N GLU A 225 3.29 -10.31 -10.30
CA GLU A 225 4.72 -10.33 -10.07
C GLU A 225 5.04 -10.13 -8.59
N ILE A 226 6.14 -10.69 -8.11
CA ILE A 226 6.65 -10.53 -6.75
C ILE A 226 8.09 -10.04 -6.82
N VAL A 227 8.40 -8.99 -6.05
CA VAL A 227 9.76 -8.49 -5.83
C VAL A 227 10.08 -8.62 -4.34
N THR A 228 11.16 -9.32 -4.01
CA THR A 228 11.58 -9.51 -2.61
C THR A 228 12.79 -8.65 -2.28
N LEU A 229 12.74 -7.95 -1.15
CA LEU A 229 13.85 -7.18 -0.60
C LEU A 229 14.58 -7.99 0.47
N SER A 230 15.83 -7.61 0.76
CA SER A 230 16.57 -8.15 1.91
C SER A 230 16.16 -7.43 3.18
N LYS A 231 16.27 -8.10 4.31
CA LYS A 231 16.13 -7.47 5.64
C LYS A 231 17.27 -6.48 5.95
N ASP A 232 18.36 -6.56 5.19
CA ASP A 232 19.51 -5.66 5.29
C ASP A 232 19.35 -4.40 4.41
N ASP A 233 18.31 -4.39 3.53
CA ASP A 233 17.99 -3.21 2.74
C ASP A 233 17.39 -2.12 3.64
N PRO A 234 17.49 -0.83 3.25
CA PRO A 234 16.83 0.27 3.95
C PRO A 234 15.34 0.01 4.18
N ASP A 235 14.77 0.50 5.30
CA ASP A 235 13.39 0.23 5.73
C ASP A 235 12.36 0.76 4.74
N PRO A 236 11.64 -0.11 3.98
CA PRO A 236 10.82 0.32 2.89
C PRO A 236 9.48 0.88 3.34
N HIS A 237 9.15 2.12 2.92
CA HIS A 237 7.89 2.79 3.23
C HIS A 237 7.16 3.30 1.98
N GLY A 238 7.04 4.61 1.78
CA GLY A 238 6.40 5.15 0.59
C GLY A 238 7.11 4.73 -0.70
N MET A 239 6.36 4.47 -1.75
CA MET A 239 6.88 3.94 -3.01
C MET A 239 6.23 4.64 -4.21
N CYS A 240 7.01 4.78 -5.29
CA CYS A 240 6.50 5.21 -6.60
C CYS A 240 7.23 4.51 -7.74
N LEU A 241 6.64 4.53 -8.93
CA LEU A 241 7.19 4.03 -10.18
C LEU A 241 7.61 5.21 -11.06
N HIS A 242 8.84 5.22 -11.55
CA HIS A 242 9.32 6.24 -12.49
C HIS A 242 10.32 5.63 -13.48
N ASP A 243 10.14 5.91 -14.76
CA ASP A 243 11.01 5.42 -15.85
C ASP A 243 11.32 3.91 -15.78
N GLY A 244 10.33 3.10 -15.42
CA GLY A 244 10.46 1.64 -15.32
C GLY A 244 11.15 1.13 -14.05
N HIS A 245 11.52 2.02 -13.13
CA HIS A 245 12.11 1.66 -11.84
C HIS A 245 11.14 1.95 -10.69
N LEU A 246 11.15 1.07 -9.69
CA LEU A 246 10.49 1.37 -8.43
C LEU A 246 11.45 2.17 -7.53
N TYR A 247 10.92 3.19 -6.90
CA TYR A 247 11.59 3.96 -5.85
C TYR A 247 10.84 3.79 -4.55
N TYR A 248 11.56 3.74 -3.44
CA TYR A 248 10.96 3.80 -2.12
C TYR A 248 11.78 4.67 -1.17
N CYS A 249 11.16 5.17 -0.12
CA CYS A 249 11.85 5.92 0.92
C CYS A 249 12.12 5.06 2.15
N ASP A 250 13.29 5.29 2.74
CA ASP A 250 13.71 4.76 4.03
C ASP A 250 13.27 5.72 5.14
N ALA A 251 12.21 5.38 5.83
CA ALA A 251 11.65 6.24 6.86
C ALA A 251 12.52 6.38 8.12
N GLY A 252 13.50 5.50 8.30
CA GLY A 252 14.49 5.59 9.36
C GLY A 252 13.93 5.41 10.76
N PHE A 253 12.81 4.71 10.90
CA PHE A 253 12.26 4.42 12.22
C PHE A 253 12.74 3.06 12.72
N PRO A 254 13.47 2.99 13.84
CA PRO A 254 13.79 1.72 14.44
C PRO A 254 12.52 0.98 14.88
N VAL A 255 12.62 -0.34 14.99
CA VAL A 255 11.53 -1.18 15.53
C VAL A 255 11.11 -0.62 16.90
N GLY A 256 9.84 -0.20 17.00
CA GLY A 256 9.30 0.46 18.19
C GLY A 256 8.92 1.92 18.00
N GLY A 257 9.21 2.51 16.84
CA GLY A 257 8.60 3.78 16.40
C GLY A 257 9.11 5.05 17.06
N SER A 258 10.26 5.02 17.75
CA SER A 258 10.94 6.24 18.23
C SER A 258 11.61 6.95 17.06
N VAL A 259 11.69 8.28 17.13
CA VAL A 259 12.47 9.07 16.16
C VAL A 259 13.93 8.60 16.21
N SER A 260 14.45 8.17 15.07
CA SER A 260 15.85 7.81 14.93
C SER A 260 16.64 9.01 14.42
N ASN A 261 17.77 9.29 15.05
CA ASN A 261 18.78 10.20 14.52
C ASN A 261 19.89 9.40 13.80
N ASP A 262 19.56 8.21 13.28
CA ASP A 262 20.54 7.42 12.53
C ASP A 262 20.93 8.15 11.24
N PRO A 263 22.17 8.62 11.11
CA PRO A 263 22.63 9.33 9.91
C PRO A 263 22.62 8.43 8.65
N ASN A 264 22.47 7.12 8.84
CA ASN A 264 22.38 6.16 7.74
C ASN A 264 20.94 5.95 7.22
N SER A 265 19.93 6.53 7.86
CA SER A 265 18.52 6.49 7.41
C SER A 265 18.17 7.66 6.51
N GLY A 266 16.91 7.73 6.04
CA GLY A 266 16.39 8.83 5.24
C GLY A 266 16.89 8.81 3.79
N TRP A 267 17.04 7.64 3.20
CA TRP A 267 17.41 7.49 1.80
C TRP A 267 16.18 7.41 0.89
N ILE A 268 16.33 7.93 -0.31
CA ILE A 268 15.52 7.53 -1.45
C ILE A 268 16.27 6.39 -2.13
N CYS A 269 15.63 5.24 -2.19
CA CYS A 269 16.18 4.02 -2.75
C CYS A 269 15.53 3.70 -4.10
N ARG A 270 16.32 3.18 -5.04
CA ARG A 270 15.85 2.69 -6.34
C ARG A 270 15.97 1.17 -6.37
N ILE A 271 14.97 0.53 -6.93
CA ILE A 271 14.99 -0.90 -7.24
C ILE A 271 15.14 -1.02 -8.76
N ASP A 272 16.21 -1.67 -9.19
CA ASP A 272 16.41 -2.04 -10.58
C ASP A 272 15.63 -3.35 -10.83
N LEU A 273 14.61 -3.28 -11.69
CA LEU A 273 13.69 -4.39 -12.03
C LEU A 273 14.22 -5.27 -13.16
#